data_ff931f17c05b3f1acec23b18e8eb181e
#
_entry.id   ff931f17c05b3f1acec23b18e8eb181e
#
_cell.length_a   1.000
_cell.length_b   1.000
_cell.length_c   1.000
_cell.angle_alpha   90.00
_cell.angle_beta   90.00
_cell.angle_gamma   90.00
#
_symmetry.space_group_name_H-M   'P 1'
#
loop_
_entity.id
_entity.type
_entity.pdbx_description
1 polymer ?
#
loop_
_entity_poly.entity_id
_entity_poly.type
_entity_poly.pdbx_seq_one_letter_code
_entity_poly.pdbx_strand_id
1 'polypeptide(L)'
;MPESDAQLTLAPIEGAVRDLRKTALHPNYWYPVARSKSVKRGKAQGVTFAGQPIVLVRPEEGALFALEDRCAHRQVPLHAGVVCPKGLQCSYHGWTYDETGRCVSVPYLGKDKTKPNGVRAYPCREAYDLVFVFPGDAALAASVPFPEVPSFADPHYKTRFLDRRVQCHYSFMHENLIDMNHQFLHRRLMGSIKTRFLALR
;
A
#
# COMPACT_ATOMS: atom_id res chain seq x y z
N MET A 1 23.65 5.18 55.75
CA MET A 1 22.29 4.86 55.26
C MET A 1 22.44 4.44 53.80
N PRO A 2 22.39 3.15 53.42
CA PRO A 2 22.41 2.76 52.05
C PRO A 2 20.99 2.88 51.48
N GLU A 3 20.87 3.65 50.39
CA GLU A 3 19.67 3.71 49.58
C GLU A 3 19.43 2.33 48.96
N SER A 4 18.24 1.81 49.18
CA SER A 4 17.78 0.56 48.59
C SER A 4 17.56 0.78 47.11
N ASP A 5 18.41 0.18 46.27
CA ASP A 5 18.12 -0.08 44.87
C ASP A 5 16.84 -0.94 44.79
N ALA A 6 15.71 -0.26 44.65
CA ALA A 6 14.49 -0.91 44.25
C ALA A 6 14.68 -1.35 42.76
N GLN A 7 15.15 -2.58 42.57
CA GLN A 7 15.09 -3.23 41.26
C GLN A 7 13.64 -3.24 40.82
N LEU A 8 13.36 -2.45 39.82
CA LEU A 8 12.09 -2.52 39.10
C LEU A 8 12.02 -3.89 38.42
N THR A 9 11.45 -4.84 39.13
CA THR A 9 11.12 -6.14 38.55
C THR A 9 9.89 -5.92 37.68
N LEU A 10 10.15 -5.69 36.41
CA LEU A 10 9.06 -5.72 35.40
C LEU A 10 8.44 -7.11 35.47
N ALA A 11 7.16 -7.19 35.86
CA ALA A 11 6.40 -8.42 35.78
C ALA A 11 6.58 -9.02 34.38
N PRO A 12 6.74 -10.35 34.25
CA PRO A 12 6.80 -10.98 32.94
C PRO A 12 5.56 -10.57 32.14
N ILE A 13 5.74 -9.97 30.99
CA ILE A 13 4.63 -9.74 30.08
C ILE A 13 4.17 -11.13 29.68
N GLU A 14 3.07 -11.61 30.29
CA GLU A 14 2.36 -12.79 29.83
C GLU A 14 1.86 -12.54 28.41
N GLY A 15 2.65 -12.89 27.45
CA GLY A 15 2.35 -12.80 26.04
C GLY A 15 3.54 -13.40 25.32
N ALA A 16 3.26 -14.41 24.51
CA ALA A 16 4.26 -15.06 23.68
C ALA A 16 5.17 -14.01 23.05
N VAL A 17 6.48 -14.24 23.09
CA VAL A 17 7.46 -13.45 22.31
C VAL A 17 6.91 -13.29 20.92
N ARG A 18 6.49 -12.07 20.59
CA ARG A 18 5.87 -11.79 19.28
C ARG A 18 6.96 -11.92 18.22
N ASP A 19 6.86 -12.98 17.45
CA ASP A 19 7.71 -13.12 16.27
C ASP A 19 7.31 -12.04 15.26
N LEU A 20 8.16 -11.04 15.06
CA LEU A 20 7.92 -9.94 14.13
C LEU A 20 7.59 -10.43 12.70
N ARG A 21 8.09 -11.60 12.31
CA ARG A 21 7.78 -12.21 11.01
C ARG A 21 6.32 -12.65 10.88
N LYS A 22 5.63 -12.80 12.00
CA LYS A 22 4.21 -13.18 12.08
C LYS A 22 3.28 -11.98 12.30
N THR A 23 3.84 -10.78 12.41
CA THR A 23 3.02 -9.58 12.59
C THR A 23 2.26 -9.29 11.31
N ALA A 24 0.92 -9.36 11.37
CA ALA A 24 0.07 -9.02 10.24
C ALA A 24 -0.06 -7.49 10.10
N LEU A 25 -0.16 -7.03 8.86
CA LEU A 25 -0.55 -5.65 8.58
C LEU A 25 -2.02 -5.42 9.00
N HIS A 26 -2.28 -4.29 9.65
CA HIS A 26 -3.65 -3.90 9.93
C HIS A 26 -4.32 -3.44 8.63
N PRO A 27 -5.41 -4.06 8.17
CA PRO A 27 -5.93 -3.78 6.83
C PRO A 27 -6.58 -2.40 6.71
N ASN A 28 -7.11 -1.84 7.81
CA ASN A 28 -7.88 -0.59 7.80
C ASN A 28 -6.98 0.65 7.94
N TYR A 29 -5.99 0.77 7.04
CA TYR A 29 -5.15 1.95 6.88
C TYR A 29 -4.85 2.22 5.40
N TRP A 30 -4.39 3.44 5.11
CA TRP A 30 -3.92 3.84 3.79
C TRP A 30 -2.45 3.45 3.59
N TYR A 31 -2.16 2.70 2.54
CA TYR A 31 -0.82 2.21 2.22
C TYR A 31 -0.35 2.66 0.85
N PRO A 32 0.85 3.23 0.72
CA PRO A 32 1.43 3.53 -0.58
C PRO A 32 1.86 2.23 -1.27
N VAL A 33 1.43 2.02 -2.51
CA VAL A 33 1.69 0.78 -3.26
C VAL A 33 2.44 1.00 -4.57
N ALA A 34 2.43 2.22 -5.10
CA ALA A 34 3.15 2.55 -6.32
C ALA A 34 3.48 4.04 -6.38
N ARG A 35 4.39 4.41 -7.27
CA ARG A 35 4.57 5.80 -7.67
C ARG A 35 3.50 6.19 -8.68
N SER A 36 2.86 7.35 -8.51
CA SER A 36 1.85 7.84 -9.46
C SER A 36 2.33 7.81 -10.91
N LYS A 37 3.55 8.25 -11.15
CA LYS A 37 4.16 8.30 -12.50
C LYS A 37 4.41 6.92 -13.13
N SER A 38 4.45 5.84 -12.35
CA SER A 38 4.64 4.49 -12.88
C SER A 38 3.39 3.96 -13.56
N VAL A 39 2.20 4.36 -13.10
CA VAL A 39 0.93 3.96 -13.70
C VAL A 39 0.60 4.92 -14.83
N LYS A 40 0.90 4.54 -16.06
CA LYS A 40 0.70 5.38 -17.25
C LYS A 40 -0.79 5.47 -17.64
N ARG A 41 -1.19 6.57 -18.30
CA ARG A 41 -2.54 6.72 -18.87
C ARG A 41 -2.83 5.61 -19.88
N GLY A 42 -4.07 5.13 -19.88
CA GLY A 42 -4.51 4.02 -20.72
C GLY A 42 -3.87 2.69 -20.35
N LYS A 43 -3.26 2.57 -19.16
CA LYS A 43 -2.55 1.35 -18.72
C LYS A 43 -3.02 0.84 -17.37
N ALA A 44 -2.86 -0.46 -17.20
CA ALA A 44 -3.01 -1.17 -15.95
C ALA A 44 -1.63 -1.63 -15.45
N GLN A 45 -1.43 -1.61 -14.14
CA GLN A 45 -0.20 -2.05 -13.48
C GLN A 45 -0.53 -2.95 -12.29
N GLY A 46 -0.03 -4.18 -12.32
CA GLY A 46 -0.13 -5.09 -11.18
C GLY A 46 0.84 -4.69 -10.07
N VAL A 47 0.37 -4.77 -8.82
CA VAL A 47 1.17 -4.65 -7.62
C VAL A 47 0.75 -5.73 -6.63
N THR A 48 1.63 -6.07 -5.69
CA THR A 48 1.28 -7.00 -4.60
C THR A 48 1.43 -6.28 -3.28
N PHE A 49 0.39 -6.30 -2.47
CA PHE A 49 0.41 -5.73 -1.13
C PHE A 49 -0.03 -6.80 -0.10
N ALA A 50 0.84 -7.12 0.86
CA ALA A 50 0.58 -8.15 1.88
C ALA A 50 0.07 -9.48 1.31
N GLY A 51 0.61 -9.93 0.19
CA GLY A 51 0.20 -11.14 -0.52
C GLY A 51 -1.08 -11.00 -1.37
N GLN A 52 -1.75 -9.86 -1.33
CA GLN A 52 -2.93 -9.58 -2.15
C GLN A 52 -2.51 -9.00 -3.51
N PRO A 53 -2.90 -9.61 -4.62
CA PRO A 53 -2.68 -9.03 -5.94
C PRO A 53 -3.68 -7.91 -6.21
N ILE A 54 -3.18 -6.74 -6.56
CA ILE A 54 -3.97 -5.54 -6.85
C ILE A 54 -3.57 -5.00 -8.21
N VAL A 55 -4.52 -4.63 -9.03
CA VAL A 55 -4.29 -3.92 -10.27
C VAL A 55 -4.66 -2.44 -10.11
N LEU A 56 -3.72 -1.57 -10.41
CA LEU A 56 -3.91 -0.14 -10.51
C LEU A 56 -4.23 0.22 -11.96
N VAL A 57 -5.32 0.89 -12.19
CA VAL A 57 -5.82 1.22 -13.53
C VAL A 57 -5.87 2.73 -13.66
N ARG A 58 -5.16 3.28 -14.64
CA ARG A 58 -5.28 4.68 -15.01
C ARG A 58 -5.98 4.79 -16.38
N PRO A 59 -7.25 5.18 -16.40
CA PRO A 59 -7.94 5.47 -17.66
C PRO A 59 -7.24 6.58 -18.46
N GLU A 60 -7.58 6.73 -19.72
CA GLU A 60 -7.16 7.91 -20.51
C GLU A 60 -7.70 9.20 -19.88
N GLU A 61 -8.96 9.16 -19.46
CA GLU A 61 -9.65 10.25 -18.77
C GLU A 61 -10.18 9.76 -17.43
N GLY A 62 -10.20 10.64 -16.42
CA GLY A 62 -10.72 10.34 -15.10
C GLY A 62 -9.65 9.97 -14.08
N ALA A 63 -10.11 9.52 -12.92
CA ALA A 63 -9.28 9.17 -11.77
C ALA A 63 -8.71 7.75 -11.89
N LEU A 64 -7.55 7.53 -11.28
CA LEU A 64 -6.99 6.20 -11.08
C LEU A 64 -7.86 5.40 -10.10
N PHE A 65 -8.05 4.12 -10.39
CA PHE A 65 -8.75 3.19 -9.51
C PHE A 65 -7.99 1.89 -9.31
N ALA A 66 -8.39 1.11 -8.30
CA ALA A 66 -7.72 -0.12 -7.92
C ALA A 66 -8.71 -1.27 -7.77
N LEU A 67 -8.40 -2.41 -8.37
CA LEU A 67 -9.21 -3.63 -8.29
C LEU A 67 -8.35 -4.81 -7.81
N GLU A 68 -9.00 -5.89 -7.39
CA GLU A 68 -8.34 -7.18 -7.24
C GLU A 68 -7.78 -7.63 -8.59
N ASP A 69 -6.51 -7.99 -8.63
CA ASP A 69 -5.82 -8.39 -9.87
C ASP A 69 -6.10 -9.84 -10.22
N ARG A 70 -7.39 -10.19 -10.22
CA ARG A 70 -7.89 -11.51 -10.60
C ARG A 70 -9.23 -11.42 -11.28
N CYS A 71 -9.33 -11.92 -12.49
CA CYS A 71 -10.60 -12.01 -13.21
C CYS A 71 -11.56 -13.00 -12.53
N ALA A 72 -12.79 -12.58 -12.25
CA ALA A 72 -13.79 -13.45 -11.60
C ALA A 72 -14.15 -14.71 -12.41
N HIS A 73 -13.85 -14.72 -13.72
CA HIS A 73 -14.13 -15.85 -14.59
C HIS A 73 -13.14 -17.02 -14.39
N ARG A 74 -11.84 -16.78 -14.60
CA ARG A 74 -10.80 -17.81 -14.62
C ARG A 74 -9.55 -17.42 -13.85
N GLN A 75 -9.64 -16.45 -12.96
CA GLN A 75 -8.57 -16.03 -12.03
C GLN A 75 -7.28 -15.54 -12.71
N VAL A 76 -7.31 -15.25 -14.02
CA VAL A 76 -6.15 -14.69 -14.71
C VAL A 76 -5.91 -13.25 -14.24
N PRO A 77 -4.66 -12.78 -14.20
CA PRO A 77 -4.32 -11.42 -13.78
C PRO A 77 -4.98 -10.37 -14.70
N LEU A 78 -5.67 -9.42 -14.09
CA LEU A 78 -6.33 -8.34 -14.82
C LEU A 78 -5.35 -7.28 -15.35
N HIS A 79 -4.17 -7.11 -14.71
CA HIS A 79 -3.15 -6.17 -15.18
C HIS A 79 -2.62 -6.50 -16.58
N ALA A 80 -2.77 -7.74 -17.04
CA ALA A 80 -2.45 -8.16 -18.41
C ALA A 80 -3.56 -7.78 -19.41
N GLY A 81 -4.63 -7.16 -18.94
CA GLY A 81 -5.78 -6.75 -19.74
C GLY A 81 -5.59 -5.40 -20.42
N VAL A 82 -6.67 -4.90 -21.01
CA VAL A 82 -6.71 -3.65 -21.76
C VAL A 82 -7.61 -2.64 -21.07
N VAL A 83 -7.10 -1.43 -20.87
CA VAL A 83 -7.91 -0.32 -20.37
C VAL A 83 -8.78 0.20 -21.53
N CYS A 84 -10.06 0.35 -21.28
CA CYS A 84 -11.04 0.79 -22.25
C CYS A 84 -12.01 1.81 -21.62
N PRO A 85 -12.86 2.50 -22.37
CA PRO A 85 -13.78 3.50 -21.83
C PRO A 85 -14.76 2.97 -20.76
N LYS A 86 -15.00 1.65 -20.73
CA LYS A 86 -15.85 1.00 -19.73
C LYS A 86 -15.09 0.50 -18.49
N GLY A 87 -13.78 0.66 -18.44
CA GLY A 87 -12.92 0.19 -17.36
C GLY A 87 -11.79 -0.72 -17.81
N LEU A 88 -11.57 -1.83 -17.13
CA LEU A 88 -10.51 -2.80 -17.40
C LEU A 88 -11.06 -4.08 -18.00
N GLN A 89 -10.66 -4.39 -19.24
CA GLN A 89 -11.05 -5.58 -19.96
C GLN A 89 -10.01 -6.69 -19.78
N CYS A 90 -10.47 -7.85 -19.32
CA CYS A 90 -9.65 -9.04 -19.18
C CYS A 90 -9.14 -9.53 -20.54
N SER A 91 -7.83 -9.82 -20.62
CA SER A 91 -7.17 -10.30 -21.86
C SER A 91 -7.62 -11.69 -22.32
N TYR A 92 -8.23 -12.49 -21.42
CA TYR A 92 -8.55 -13.88 -21.71
C TYR A 92 -9.89 -14.03 -22.46
N HIS A 93 -11.01 -13.55 -21.87
CA HIS A 93 -12.34 -13.70 -22.49
C HIS A 93 -13.10 -12.37 -22.59
N GLY A 94 -12.42 -11.23 -22.44
CA GLY A 94 -13.00 -9.92 -22.63
C GLY A 94 -14.01 -9.45 -21.59
N TRP A 95 -14.10 -10.10 -20.42
CA TRP A 95 -14.91 -9.58 -19.33
C TRP A 95 -14.37 -8.22 -18.91
N THR A 96 -15.27 -7.23 -18.79
CA THR A 96 -14.86 -5.86 -18.47
C THR A 96 -15.42 -5.46 -17.12
N TYR A 97 -14.56 -4.85 -16.30
CA TYR A 97 -14.87 -4.39 -14.96
C TYR A 97 -14.73 -2.87 -14.88
N ASP A 98 -15.72 -2.20 -14.29
CA ASP A 98 -15.66 -0.77 -14.02
C ASP A 98 -14.81 -0.44 -12.78
N GLU A 99 -14.70 0.82 -12.42
CA GLU A 99 -13.95 1.32 -11.25
C GLU A 99 -14.50 0.81 -9.92
N THR A 100 -15.75 0.38 -9.88
CA THR A 100 -16.40 -0.23 -8.69
C THR A 100 -16.17 -1.73 -8.61
N GLY A 101 -15.50 -2.32 -9.60
CA GLY A 101 -15.25 -3.76 -9.72
C GLY A 101 -16.44 -4.55 -10.29
N ARG A 102 -17.52 -3.90 -10.70
CA ARG A 102 -18.65 -4.59 -11.32
C ARG A 102 -18.29 -5.09 -12.71
N CYS A 103 -18.74 -6.29 -13.04
CA CYS A 103 -18.66 -6.79 -14.41
C CYS A 103 -19.71 -6.08 -15.28
N VAL A 104 -19.26 -5.15 -16.12
CA VAL A 104 -20.15 -4.31 -16.96
C VAL A 104 -20.30 -4.82 -18.38
N SER A 105 -19.43 -5.72 -18.84
CA SER A 105 -19.51 -6.30 -20.18
C SER A 105 -18.94 -7.71 -20.22
N VAL A 106 -19.69 -8.59 -20.89
CA VAL A 106 -19.28 -9.95 -21.25
C VAL A 106 -19.59 -10.12 -22.74
N PRO A 107 -18.59 -10.31 -23.61
CA PRO A 107 -18.77 -10.24 -25.08
C PRO A 107 -19.84 -11.18 -25.66
N TYR A 108 -19.99 -12.36 -25.08
CA TYR A 108 -20.91 -13.40 -25.55
C TYR A 108 -22.22 -13.46 -24.75
N LEU A 109 -22.43 -12.55 -23.81
CA LEU A 109 -23.65 -12.49 -23.00
C LEU A 109 -24.60 -11.43 -23.58
N GLY A 110 -25.85 -11.80 -23.83
CA GLY A 110 -26.88 -10.89 -24.29
C GLY A 110 -27.06 -9.68 -23.37
N LYS A 111 -27.46 -8.53 -23.94
CA LYS A 111 -27.59 -7.25 -23.22
C LYS A 111 -28.53 -7.34 -22.02
N ASP A 112 -29.59 -8.14 -22.13
CA ASP A 112 -30.66 -8.28 -21.13
C ASP A 112 -30.38 -9.37 -20.09
N LYS A 113 -29.21 -10.00 -20.12
CA LYS A 113 -28.82 -11.04 -19.16
C LYS A 113 -28.13 -10.43 -17.96
N THR A 114 -28.43 -11.00 -16.79
CA THR A 114 -27.72 -10.66 -15.54
C THR A 114 -26.23 -10.93 -15.70
N LYS A 115 -25.43 -9.92 -15.42
CA LYS A 115 -23.99 -10.04 -15.46
C LYS A 115 -23.45 -10.83 -14.27
N PRO A 116 -22.33 -11.55 -14.45
CA PRO A 116 -21.73 -12.31 -13.37
C PRO A 116 -21.16 -11.40 -12.28
N ASN A 117 -20.74 -12.02 -11.18
CA ASN A 117 -20.06 -11.31 -10.09
C ASN A 117 -18.85 -10.52 -10.58
N GLY A 118 -18.62 -9.39 -9.92
CA GLY A 118 -17.46 -8.56 -10.15
C GLY A 118 -16.22 -9.05 -9.40
N VAL A 119 -15.27 -8.15 -9.27
CA VAL A 119 -14.05 -8.30 -8.48
C VAL A 119 -14.05 -7.24 -7.38
N ARG A 120 -13.24 -7.44 -6.36
CA ARG A 120 -13.10 -6.45 -5.30
C ARG A 120 -12.51 -5.15 -5.83
N ALA A 121 -13.12 -4.02 -5.49
CA ALA A 121 -12.52 -2.70 -5.65
C ALA A 121 -11.90 -2.24 -4.33
N TYR A 122 -10.79 -1.51 -4.42
CA TYR A 122 -10.11 -0.93 -3.27
C TYR A 122 -10.24 0.60 -3.32
N PRO A 123 -10.64 1.26 -2.22
CA PRO A 123 -10.49 2.72 -2.14
C PRO A 123 -9.05 3.12 -2.48
N CYS A 124 -8.91 4.10 -3.36
CA CYS A 124 -7.64 4.49 -3.94
C CYS A 124 -7.51 6.02 -3.96
N ARG A 125 -6.32 6.55 -3.64
CA ARG A 125 -6.02 7.98 -3.67
C ARG A 125 -4.62 8.22 -4.19
N GLU A 126 -4.46 9.31 -4.95
CA GLU A 126 -3.14 9.83 -5.33
C GLU A 126 -2.79 11.01 -4.43
N ALA A 127 -1.64 10.95 -3.81
CA ALA A 127 -1.06 12.05 -3.03
C ALA A 127 0.46 11.87 -2.97
N TYR A 128 1.19 12.97 -2.83
CA TYR A 128 2.65 12.96 -2.62
C TYR A 128 3.43 12.18 -3.69
N ASP A 129 2.97 12.22 -4.95
CA ASP A 129 3.50 11.44 -6.07
C ASP A 129 3.39 9.91 -5.89
N LEU A 130 2.54 9.46 -4.98
CA LEU A 130 2.28 8.05 -4.67
C LEU A 130 0.81 7.71 -4.90
N VAL A 131 0.57 6.44 -5.21
CA VAL A 131 -0.76 5.81 -5.22
C VAL A 131 -0.94 5.06 -3.92
N PHE A 132 -1.99 5.41 -3.18
CA PHE A 132 -2.38 4.75 -1.94
C PHE A 132 -3.61 3.89 -2.18
N VAL A 133 -3.65 2.74 -1.52
CA VAL A 133 -4.84 1.90 -1.43
C VAL A 133 -5.23 1.67 0.02
N PHE A 134 -6.52 1.39 0.23
CA PHE A 134 -7.07 0.99 1.52
C PHE A 134 -7.51 -0.47 1.43
N PRO A 135 -6.72 -1.42 1.90
CA PRO A 135 -6.99 -2.85 1.68
C PRO A 135 -8.05 -3.44 2.61
N GLY A 136 -8.50 -2.68 3.61
CA GLY A 136 -9.48 -3.11 4.59
C GLY A 136 -10.94 -2.99 4.15
N ASP A 137 -11.82 -2.72 5.11
CA ASP A 137 -13.22 -2.44 4.86
C ASP A 137 -13.39 -1.07 4.19
N ALA A 138 -13.86 -1.06 2.94
CA ALA A 138 -14.02 0.16 2.14
C ALA A 138 -14.90 1.21 2.83
N ALA A 139 -15.88 0.79 3.64
CA ALA A 139 -16.74 1.71 4.37
C ALA A 139 -15.98 2.57 5.40
N LEU A 140 -14.86 2.08 5.91
CA LEU A 140 -14.02 2.78 6.88
C LEU A 140 -13.05 3.76 6.24
N ALA A 141 -12.81 3.67 4.94
CA ALA A 141 -11.78 4.45 4.26
C ALA A 141 -11.95 5.97 4.41
N ALA A 142 -13.19 6.45 4.48
CA ALA A 142 -13.50 7.87 4.67
C ALA A 142 -13.25 8.37 6.11
N SER A 143 -13.36 7.48 7.10
CA SER A 143 -13.22 7.81 8.52
C SER A 143 -11.79 7.66 9.04
N VAL A 144 -10.96 6.87 8.37
CA VAL A 144 -9.56 6.68 8.75
C VAL A 144 -8.71 7.84 8.23
N PRO A 145 -7.95 8.54 9.12
CA PRO A 145 -7.11 9.65 8.70
C PRO A 145 -6.15 9.25 7.57
N PHE A 146 -6.09 10.10 6.55
CA PHE A 146 -5.11 9.94 5.48
C PHE A 146 -3.75 10.50 5.97
N PRO A 147 -2.62 9.84 5.66
CA PRO A 147 -1.30 10.34 6.07
C PRO A 147 -1.05 11.76 5.57
N GLU A 148 -0.60 12.64 6.46
CA GLU A 148 -0.24 14.01 6.13
C GLU A 148 1.27 14.16 6.03
N VAL A 149 1.73 14.82 4.97
CA VAL A 149 3.15 15.15 4.73
C VAL A 149 3.24 16.65 4.44
N PRO A 150 3.17 17.50 5.48
CA PRO A 150 3.14 18.96 5.31
C PRO A 150 4.32 19.51 4.50
N SER A 151 5.51 18.94 4.69
CA SER A 151 6.72 19.35 3.98
C SER A 151 6.73 19.01 2.49
N PHE A 152 5.78 18.21 1.99
CA PHE A 152 5.74 17.86 0.57
C PHE A 152 5.44 19.06 -0.33
N ALA A 153 4.56 19.95 0.12
CA ALA A 153 4.19 21.17 -0.59
C ALA A 153 5.07 22.38 -0.24
N ASP A 154 5.93 22.29 0.77
CA ASP A 154 6.78 23.39 1.22
C ASP A 154 7.95 23.58 0.24
N PRO A 155 8.12 24.77 -0.38
CA PRO A 155 9.19 25.05 -1.33
C PRO A 155 10.60 24.98 -0.75
N HIS A 156 10.75 25.02 0.58
CA HIS A 156 12.04 24.85 1.26
C HIS A 156 12.50 23.39 1.32
N TYR A 157 11.61 22.43 0.99
CA TYR A 157 11.93 21.02 0.98
C TYR A 157 11.97 20.46 -0.45
N LYS A 158 12.85 19.50 -0.68
CA LYS A 158 12.92 18.75 -1.95
C LYS A 158 12.69 17.29 -1.68
N THR A 159 11.61 16.76 -2.28
CA THR A 159 11.31 15.34 -2.19
C THR A 159 12.24 14.53 -3.11
N ARG A 160 12.81 13.47 -2.58
CA ARG A 160 13.52 12.43 -3.31
C ARG A 160 12.96 11.08 -2.92
N PHE A 161 12.83 10.23 -3.92
CA PHE A 161 12.34 8.87 -3.70
C PHE A 161 13.50 7.89 -3.83
N LEU A 162 13.59 6.99 -2.88
CA LEU A 162 14.49 5.85 -2.90
C LEU A 162 13.66 4.57 -2.89
N ASP A 163 13.78 3.77 -3.94
CA ASP A 163 13.14 2.46 -4.03
C ASP A 163 14.20 1.38 -3.82
N ARG A 164 14.00 0.55 -2.81
CA ARG A 164 14.85 -0.62 -2.54
C ARG A 164 13.99 -1.81 -2.17
N ARG A 165 14.29 -2.94 -2.77
CA ARG A 165 13.73 -4.23 -2.38
C ARG A 165 14.66 -4.87 -1.36
N VAL A 166 14.13 -5.15 -0.17
CA VAL A 166 14.86 -5.79 0.92
C VAL A 166 14.23 -7.16 1.18
N GLN A 167 15.07 -8.20 1.30
CA GLN A 167 14.64 -9.59 1.50
C GLN A 167 14.38 -9.85 3.00
N CYS A 168 13.37 -9.18 3.55
CA CYS A 168 12.95 -9.39 4.94
C CYS A 168 11.45 -9.13 5.09
N HIS A 169 10.89 -9.55 6.22
CA HIS A 169 9.53 -9.16 6.58
C HIS A 169 9.48 -7.66 6.87
N TYR A 170 8.39 -6.99 6.47
CA TYR A 170 8.26 -5.52 6.57
C TYR A 170 8.45 -4.98 7.98
N SER A 171 8.05 -5.73 9.02
CA SER A 171 8.16 -5.32 10.42
C SER A 171 9.60 -5.03 10.85
N PHE A 172 10.58 -5.78 10.31
CA PHE A 172 11.99 -5.50 10.58
C PHE A 172 12.45 -4.17 9.99
N MET A 173 11.90 -3.79 8.83
CA MET A 173 12.19 -2.49 8.24
C MET A 173 11.57 -1.36 9.06
N HIS A 174 10.35 -1.55 9.56
CA HIS A 174 9.71 -0.56 10.42
C HIS A 174 10.47 -0.40 11.74
N GLU A 175 10.86 -1.51 12.39
CA GLU A 175 11.65 -1.48 13.60
C GLU A 175 12.98 -0.76 13.39
N ASN A 176 13.70 -1.08 12.32
CA ASN A 176 14.95 -0.43 11.98
C ASN A 176 14.78 1.08 11.71
N LEU A 177 13.71 1.50 11.03
CA LEU A 177 13.47 2.91 10.73
C LEU A 177 13.05 3.73 11.96
N ILE A 178 12.41 3.09 12.95
CA ILE A 178 12.00 3.74 14.20
C ILE A 178 13.15 3.80 15.21
N ASP A 179 14.09 2.85 15.16
CA ASP A 179 15.26 2.84 16.04
C ASP A 179 16.25 3.94 15.67
N MET A 180 16.17 5.05 16.38
CA MET A 180 17.10 6.17 16.21
C MET A 180 18.53 5.86 16.67
N ASN A 181 18.73 4.79 17.45
CA ASN A 181 20.04 4.46 17.99
C ASN A 181 20.90 3.64 17.04
N HIS A 182 20.31 2.90 16.10
CA HIS A 182 21.10 2.09 15.15
C HIS A 182 22.07 2.92 14.29
N GLN A 183 21.82 4.23 14.12
CA GLN A 183 22.76 5.13 13.43
C GLN A 183 24.17 5.10 14.01
N PHE A 184 24.34 4.83 15.32
CA PHE A 184 25.65 4.72 15.95
C PHE A 184 26.46 3.52 15.46
N LEU A 185 25.78 2.49 14.98
CA LEU A 185 26.40 1.32 14.34
C LEU A 185 26.94 1.65 12.95
N HIS A 186 26.35 2.65 12.29
CA HIS A 186 26.68 3.04 10.92
C HIS A 186 27.59 4.26 10.80
N ARG A 187 28.29 4.66 11.86
CA ARG A 187 29.13 5.86 11.91
C ARG A 187 30.11 5.97 10.73
N ARG A 188 30.70 4.86 10.28
CA ARG A 188 31.61 4.84 9.14
C ARG A 188 30.93 5.15 7.81
N LEU A 189 29.64 4.86 7.67
CA LEU A 189 28.85 5.09 6.46
C LEU A 189 28.23 6.48 6.43
N MET A 190 28.07 7.11 7.59
CA MET A 190 27.45 8.44 7.72
C MET A 190 28.42 9.60 7.44
N GLY A 191 29.70 9.33 7.27
CA GLY A 191 30.73 10.35 7.00
C GLY A 191 30.81 11.38 8.11
N SER A 192 30.75 12.67 7.74
CA SER A 192 30.83 13.80 8.68
C SER A 192 29.50 14.17 9.35
N ILE A 193 28.43 13.45 9.10
CA ILE A 193 27.12 13.76 9.69
C ILE A 193 27.18 13.50 11.20
N LYS A 194 26.99 14.58 11.97
CA LYS A 194 26.88 14.54 13.43
C LYS A 194 25.42 14.63 13.81
N THR A 195 24.85 13.55 14.34
CA THR A 195 23.49 13.55 14.84
C THR A 195 23.45 14.06 16.26
N ARG A 196 22.51 14.96 16.55
CA ARG A 196 22.27 15.50 17.88
C ARG A 196 20.80 15.31 18.24
N PHE A 197 20.51 14.63 19.33
CA PHE A 197 19.16 14.59 19.89
C PHE A 197 18.85 15.94 20.54
N LEU A 198 17.79 16.58 20.08
CA LEU A 198 17.34 17.86 20.64
C LEU A 198 16.24 17.65 21.67
N ALA A 199 15.26 16.83 21.40
CA ALA A 199 14.21 16.37 22.31
C ALA A 199 13.42 15.20 21.70
N LEU A 200 12.83 14.37 22.57
CA LEU A 200 11.68 13.52 22.24
C LEU A 200 10.43 14.28 22.75
N ARG A 201 9.51 14.61 21.88
CA ARG A 201 8.20 15.17 22.22
C ARG A 201 7.12 14.14 21.91
#